data_180186bed88e209bd9ee1e24415883be
#
_entry.id   180186bed88e209bd9ee1e24415883be
#
_cell.length_a   1.000
_cell.length_b   1.000
_cell.length_c   1.000
_cell.angle_alpha   90.00
_cell.angle_beta   90.00
_cell.angle_gamma   90.00
#
_symmetry.space_group_name_H-M   'P 1'
#
loop_
_entity.id
_entity.type
_entity.pdbx_description
1 polymer ?
#
loop_
_entity_poly.entity_id
_entity_poly.type
_entity_poly.pdbx_seq_one_letter_code
_entity_poly.pdbx_strand_id
1 'polypeptide(L)' 'MNDLEKNYARTFMTASGACVMAHLRKITIERVLGPNATDSELRSLESQRALVHQMENMIQRGRQ' A
#
# COMPACT_ATOMS: atom_id res chain seq x y z
N MET A 1 20.58 0.00 2.92
CA MET A 1 19.41 0.90 2.93
C MET A 1 19.62 2.00 1.91
N ASN A 2 18.69 2.22 1.00
CA ASN A 2 18.83 3.24 -0.04
C ASN A 2 18.03 4.50 0.31
N ASP A 3 18.29 5.59 -0.43
CA ASP A 3 17.64 6.88 -0.16
C ASP A 3 16.15 6.83 -0.41
N LEU A 4 15.70 6.05 -1.38
CA LEU A 4 14.27 5.93 -1.68
C LEU A 4 13.51 5.30 -0.50
N GLU A 5 14.06 4.25 0.10
CA GLU A 5 13.43 3.60 1.26
C GLU A 5 13.38 4.55 2.45
N LYS A 6 14.43 5.33 2.66
CA LYS A 6 14.43 6.36 3.71
C LYS A 6 13.34 7.40 3.47
N ASN A 7 13.15 7.81 2.22
CA ASN A 7 12.11 8.78 1.87
C ASN A 7 10.71 8.20 2.09
N TYR A 8 10.50 6.93 1.77
CA TYR A 8 9.23 6.27 2.09
C TYR A 8 8.96 6.30 3.60
N ALA A 9 9.96 5.94 4.40
CA ALA A 9 9.80 5.95 5.85
C ALA A 9 9.51 7.37 6.37
N ARG A 10 10.25 8.37 5.92
CA ARG A 10 10.05 9.76 6.34
C ARG A 10 8.64 10.26 6.00
N THR A 11 8.15 9.91 4.83
CA THR A 11 6.83 10.35 4.35
C THR A 11 5.71 9.70 5.14
N PHE A 12 5.78 8.38 5.31
CA PHE A 12 4.65 7.61 5.83
C PHE A 12 4.71 7.34 7.33
N MET A 13 5.79 7.70 8.00
CA MET A 13 5.87 7.60 9.47
C MET A 13 5.41 8.88 10.18
N THR A 14 5.00 9.89 9.44
CA THR A 14 4.34 11.06 10.00
C THR A 14 2.87 10.74 10.27
N ALA A 15 2.20 11.56 11.09
CA ALA A 15 0.77 11.36 11.34
C ALA A 15 -0.05 11.42 10.06
N SER A 16 0.22 12.39 9.20
CA SER A 16 -0.47 12.52 7.90
C SER A 16 -0.16 11.36 6.97
N GLY A 17 1.10 10.96 6.89
CA GLY A 17 1.53 9.85 6.05
C GLY A 17 0.91 8.53 6.48
N ALA A 18 0.86 8.27 7.79
CA ALA A 18 0.22 7.07 8.33
C ALA A 18 -1.27 7.04 8.02
N CYS A 19 -1.93 8.20 8.07
CA CYS A 19 -3.34 8.33 7.72
C CYS A 19 -3.58 7.98 6.24
N VAL A 20 -2.73 8.48 5.35
CA VAL A 20 -2.80 8.18 3.91
C VAL A 20 -2.57 6.69 3.66
N MET A 21 -1.58 6.10 4.32
CA MET A 21 -1.31 4.67 4.15
C MET A 21 -2.48 3.81 4.65
N ALA A 22 -3.09 4.17 5.76
CA ALA A 22 -4.28 3.48 6.26
C ALA A 22 -5.42 3.53 5.24
N HIS A 23 -5.61 4.67 4.58
CA HIS A 23 -6.61 4.81 3.52
C HIS A 23 -6.26 3.92 2.31
N LEU A 24 -5.00 3.92 1.87
CA LEU A 24 -4.56 3.07 0.76
C LEU A 24 -4.81 1.59 1.05
N ARG A 25 -4.54 1.14 2.28
CA ARG A 25 -4.84 -0.23 2.68
C ARG A 25 -6.34 -0.51 2.61
N LYS A 26 -7.15 0.43 3.07
CA LYS A 26 -8.61 0.27 3.10
C LYS A 26 -9.20 0.09 1.70
N ILE A 27 -8.70 0.84 0.72
CA ILE A 27 -9.23 0.79 -0.65
C ILE A 27 -8.58 -0.30 -1.51
N THR A 28 -7.59 -1.02 -1.01
CA THR A 28 -6.90 -2.08 -1.74
C THR A 28 -6.91 -3.39 -0.98
N ILE A 29 -6.11 -3.50 0.09
CA ILE A 29 -5.91 -4.76 0.81
C ILE A 29 -7.18 -5.21 1.52
N GLU A 30 -7.90 -4.28 2.14
CA GLU A 30 -9.12 -4.57 2.89
C GLU A 30 -10.38 -4.54 2.03
N ARG A 31 -10.26 -4.15 0.77
CA ARG A 31 -11.40 -4.10 -0.13
C ARG A 31 -11.80 -5.51 -0.57
N VAL A 32 -13.11 -5.76 -0.52
CA VAL A 32 -13.67 -7.03 -1.00
C VAL A 32 -14.61 -6.72 -2.16
N LEU A 33 -14.41 -7.40 -3.29
CA LEU A 33 -15.30 -7.28 -4.44
C LEU A 33 -16.50 -8.20 -4.25
N GLY A 34 -17.65 -7.79 -4.79
CA GLY A 34 -18.87 -8.57 -4.72
C GLY A 34 -18.81 -9.84 -5.58
N PRO A 35 -19.84 -10.70 -5.47
CA PRO A 35 -19.84 -12.00 -6.17
C PRO A 35 -19.90 -11.87 -7.69
N ASN A 36 -20.29 -10.72 -8.21
CA ASN A 36 -20.38 -10.49 -9.66
C ASN A 36 -19.13 -9.79 -10.23
N ALA A 37 -18.06 -9.72 -9.47
CA ALA A 37 -16.81 -9.12 -9.93
C ALA A 37 -16.23 -9.92 -11.10
N THR A 38 -15.75 -9.20 -12.13
CA THR A 38 -15.11 -9.82 -13.28
C THR A 38 -13.66 -10.21 -12.94
N ASP A 39 -13.10 -11.11 -13.75
CA ASP A 39 -11.67 -11.46 -13.63
C ASP A 39 -10.79 -10.23 -13.79
N SER A 40 -11.16 -9.33 -14.69
CA SER A 40 -10.43 -8.09 -14.93
C SER A 40 -10.41 -7.20 -13.68
N GLU A 41 -11.56 -7.08 -13.01
CA GLU A 41 -11.65 -6.32 -11.75
C GLU A 41 -10.81 -6.96 -10.65
N LEU A 42 -10.85 -8.28 -10.52
CA LEU A 42 -10.06 -9.01 -9.54
C LEU A 42 -8.56 -8.82 -9.77
N ARG A 43 -8.11 -8.93 -11.03
CA ARG A 43 -6.70 -8.72 -11.38
C ARG A 43 -6.25 -7.29 -11.09
N SER A 44 -7.11 -6.31 -11.40
CA SER A 44 -6.82 -4.91 -11.13
C SER A 44 -6.64 -4.68 -9.62
N LEU A 45 -7.52 -5.23 -8.80
CA LEU A 45 -7.41 -5.10 -7.35
C LEU A 45 -6.16 -5.79 -6.81
N GLU A 46 -5.82 -6.99 -7.32
CA GLU A 46 -4.60 -7.69 -6.92
C GLU A 46 -3.34 -6.89 -7.25
N SER A 47 -3.31 -6.22 -8.40
CA SER A 47 -2.19 -5.35 -8.78
C SER A 47 -2.07 -4.16 -7.82
N GLN A 48 -3.19 -3.56 -7.43
CA GLN A 48 -3.20 -2.46 -6.48
C GLN A 48 -2.71 -2.93 -5.10
N ARG A 49 -3.15 -4.09 -4.66
CA ARG A 49 -2.69 -4.69 -3.39
C ARG A 49 -1.18 -4.93 -3.39
N ALA A 50 -0.67 -5.47 -4.51
CA ALA A 50 0.77 -5.72 -4.64
C ALA A 50 1.57 -4.42 -4.52
N LEU A 51 1.10 -3.34 -5.13
CA LEU A 51 1.77 -2.04 -5.02
C LEU A 51 1.79 -1.54 -3.58
N VAL A 52 0.66 -1.60 -2.89
CA VAL A 52 0.59 -1.13 -1.49
C VAL A 52 1.48 -1.98 -0.58
N HIS A 53 1.52 -3.29 -0.77
CA HIS A 53 2.44 -4.17 -0.04
C HIS A 53 3.90 -3.79 -0.30
N GLN A 54 4.25 -3.48 -1.54
CA GLN A 54 5.60 -3.04 -1.89
C GLN A 54 5.95 -1.73 -1.17
N MET A 55 5.02 -0.78 -1.14
CA MET A 55 5.21 0.49 -0.43
C MET A 55 5.46 0.25 1.06
N GLU A 56 4.66 -0.61 1.68
CA GLU A 56 4.82 -0.95 3.09
C GLU A 56 6.17 -1.61 3.38
N ASN A 57 6.63 -2.48 2.49
CA ASN A 57 7.94 -3.11 2.63
C ASN A 57 9.06 -2.07 2.57
N MET A 58 8.94 -1.08 1.70
CA MET A 58 9.93 0.00 1.60
C MET A 58 9.95 0.87 2.86
N ILE A 59 8.78 1.14 3.43
CA ILE A 59 8.67 1.87 4.70
C ILE A 59 9.42 1.10 5.80
N GLN A 60 9.19 -0.20 5.90
CA GLN A 60 9.83 -1.03 6.91
C GLN A 60 11.34 -1.06 6.76
N ARG A 61 11.84 -1.18 5.54
CA ARG A 61 13.28 -1.15 5.28
C ARG A 61 13.89 0.21 5.61
N GLY A 62 13.16 1.28 5.33
CA GLY A 62 13.63 2.64 5.62
C GLY A 62 13.66 2.99 7.11
N ARG A 63 12.97 2.22 7.93
CA ARG A 63 12.95 2.40 9.39
C ARG A 63 14.16 1.80 10.08
N GLN A 64 14.81 0.86 9.45
CA GLN A 64 15.93 0.11 10.04
C GLN A 64 17.25 0.88 10.00
#